data_a31143261ed76f263e98f9cf6c6c328b
#
_entry.id   a31143261ed76f263e98f9cf6c6c328b
#
_cell.length_a   1.000
_cell.length_b   1.000
_cell.length_c   1.000
_cell.angle_alpha   90.00
_cell.angle_beta   90.00
_cell.angle_gamma   90.00
#
_symmetry.space_group_name_H-M   'P 1'
#
loop_
_entity.id
_entity.type
_entity.pdbx_description
1 polymer ?
#
loop_
_entity_poly.entity_id
_entity_poly.type
_entity_poly.pdbx_seq_one_letter_code
_entity_poly.pdbx_strand_id
1 'polypeptide(L)'
;VTAVNTGVPHAVAFVDDVDAVDLEASAPPVRHADVFPEGANVTVAARTSLDDDAREGAPGAPAAFRQRTFERGVEGETMACGTGAVAVVAAAKRTGRLDTDGPVRVSPPGGDLVIVVPDDGPATLTGPVEREFELDLEVPAA
;
A
#
# COMPACT_ATOMS: atom_id res chain seq x y z
N VAL A 1 -13.36 7.36 -1.20
CA VAL A 1 -12.75 6.01 -1.22
C VAL A 1 -12.78 5.47 -2.63
N THR A 2 -11.66 4.93 -3.08
CA THR A 2 -11.50 4.31 -4.40
C THR A 2 -11.28 2.81 -4.22
N ALA A 3 -12.13 1.99 -4.84
CA ALA A 3 -11.98 0.54 -4.84
C ALA A 3 -10.98 0.10 -5.92
N VAL A 4 -10.01 -0.72 -5.55
CA VAL A 4 -9.00 -1.29 -6.45
C VAL A 4 -8.80 -2.76 -6.08
N ASN A 5 -8.70 -3.63 -7.09
CA ASN A 5 -8.33 -5.03 -6.88
C ASN A 5 -6.93 -5.27 -7.45
N THR A 6 -5.99 -5.63 -6.59
CA THR A 6 -4.60 -5.94 -6.93
C THR A 6 -4.25 -7.42 -6.66
N GLY A 7 -5.23 -8.30 -6.82
CA GLY A 7 -5.21 -9.69 -6.39
C GLY A 7 -6.01 -9.91 -5.10
N VAL A 8 -6.15 -8.85 -4.30
CA VAL A 8 -7.06 -8.74 -3.17
C VAL A 8 -7.78 -7.39 -3.22
N PRO A 9 -9.03 -7.30 -2.72
CA PRO A 9 -9.76 -6.03 -2.70
C PRO A 9 -9.14 -5.02 -1.76
N HIS A 10 -9.00 -3.77 -2.23
CA HIS A 10 -8.57 -2.61 -1.46
C HIS A 10 -9.57 -1.47 -1.55
N ALA A 11 -9.82 -0.82 -0.44
CA ALA A 11 -10.50 0.46 -0.32
C ALA A 11 -9.46 1.53 0.02
N VAL A 12 -9.12 2.40 -0.94
CA VAL A 12 -8.09 3.44 -0.77
C VAL A 12 -8.77 4.79 -0.52
N ALA A 13 -8.42 5.44 0.58
CA ALA A 13 -8.83 6.79 0.92
C ALA A 13 -7.61 7.73 0.93
N PHE A 14 -7.66 8.80 0.13
CA PHE A 14 -6.64 9.84 0.21
C PHE A 14 -7.03 10.86 1.28
N VAL A 15 -6.07 11.16 2.15
CA VAL A 15 -6.18 12.06 3.29
C VAL A 15 -5.03 13.07 3.27
N ASP A 16 -5.15 14.16 4.02
CA ASP A 16 -4.08 15.16 4.11
C ASP A 16 -2.94 14.67 5.00
N ASP A 17 -3.26 13.92 6.06
CA ASP A 17 -2.29 13.36 7.01
C ASP A 17 -2.74 11.95 7.44
N VAL A 18 -1.92 10.94 7.16
CA VAL A 18 -2.23 9.55 7.55
C VAL A 18 -2.15 9.34 9.06
N ASP A 19 -1.34 10.11 9.77
CA ASP A 19 -1.15 9.97 11.22
C ASP A 19 -2.33 10.57 12.01
N ALA A 20 -3.10 11.47 11.39
CA ALA A 20 -4.32 12.02 11.98
C ALA A 20 -5.52 11.06 11.93
N VAL A 21 -5.41 9.94 11.21
CA VAL A 21 -6.50 8.97 11.06
C VAL A 21 -6.44 7.91 12.16
N ASP A 22 -7.51 7.77 12.94
CA ASP A 22 -7.74 6.59 13.77
C ASP A 22 -8.21 5.44 12.87
N LEU A 23 -7.24 4.70 12.34
CA LEU A 23 -7.50 3.64 11.38
C LEU A 23 -8.19 2.43 12.01
N GLU A 24 -7.86 2.11 13.26
CA GLU A 24 -8.50 1.00 14.00
C GLU A 24 -10.00 1.25 14.23
N ALA A 25 -10.40 2.50 14.43
CA ALA A 25 -11.81 2.86 14.61
C ALA A 25 -12.55 3.05 13.27
N SER A 26 -11.89 3.62 12.25
CA SER A 26 -12.55 4.01 11.00
C SER A 26 -12.54 2.93 9.92
N ALA A 27 -11.61 1.97 9.95
CA ALA A 27 -11.52 0.94 8.93
C ALA A 27 -12.59 -0.15 9.01
N PRO A 28 -13.01 -0.68 10.18
CA PRO A 28 -13.94 -1.81 10.24
C PRO A 28 -15.25 -1.63 9.47
N PRO A 29 -15.93 -0.47 9.52
CA PRO A 29 -17.15 -0.26 8.72
C PRO A 29 -16.92 -0.36 7.21
N VAL A 30 -15.75 0.08 6.73
CA VAL A 30 -15.37 0.00 5.30
C VAL A 30 -14.93 -1.42 4.95
N ARG A 31 -14.14 -2.04 5.83
CA ARG A 31 -13.65 -3.42 5.72
C ARG A 31 -14.78 -4.43 5.49
N HIS A 32 -15.93 -4.21 6.14
CA HIS A 32 -17.09 -5.09 6.13
C HIS A 32 -18.27 -4.52 5.33
N ALA A 33 -18.08 -3.46 4.54
CA ALA A 33 -19.15 -2.85 3.77
C ALA A 33 -19.69 -3.83 2.69
N ASP A 34 -21.00 -3.84 2.49
CA ASP A 34 -21.68 -4.74 1.54
C ASP A 34 -21.17 -4.63 0.10
N VAL A 35 -20.60 -3.48 -0.27
CA VAL A 35 -19.97 -3.26 -1.58
C VAL A 35 -18.72 -4.14 -1.78
N PHE A 36 -18.17 -4.68 -0.72
CA PHE A 36 -17.07 -5.65 -0.74
C PHE A 36 -17.54 -7.02 -0.22
N PRO A 37 -18.12 -7.89 -1.05
CA PRO A 37 -18.72 -9.15 -0.60
C PRO A 37 -17.76 -10.07 0.17
N GLU A 38 -16.48 -10.02 -0.15
CA GLU A 38 -15.41 -10.76 0.53
C GLU A 38 -14.63 -9.89 1.53
N GLY A 39 -15.11 -8.66 1.76
CA GLY A 39 -14.40 -7.63 2.51
C GLY A 39 -13.22 -7.03 1.74
N ALA A 40 -12.61 -6.00 2.30
CA ALA A 40 -11.48 -5.31 1.69
C ALA A 40 -10.42 -4.96 2.74
N ASN A 41 -9.17 -4.84 2.30
CA ASN A 41 -8.16 -4.09 3.03
C ASN A 41 -8.51 -2.60 2.94
N VAL A 42 -8.32 -1.86 4.02
CA VAL A 42 -8.58 -0.41 4.05
C VAL A 42 -7.27 0.33 4.18
N THR A 43 -6.94 1.13 3.17
CA THR A 43 -5.70 1.88 3.10
C THR A 43 -5.98 3.37 3.10
N VAL A 44 -5.33 4.10 4.00
CA VAL A 44 -5.25 5.56 3.93
C VAL A 44 -3.91 5.96 3.36
N ALA A 45 -3.90 6.95 2.49
CA ALA A 45 -2.69 7.44 1.83
C ALA A 45 -2.67 8.97 1.76
N ALA A 46 -1.51 9.55 1.99
CA ALA A 46 -1.26 10.98 1.84
C ALA A 46 -0.08 11.20 0.90
N ARG A 47 -0.18 12.21 0.03
CA ARG A 47 0.94 12.63 -0.81
C ARG A 47 1.97 13.34 0.05
N THR A 48 3.24 12.99 -0.12
CA THR A 48 4.36 13.68 0.53
C THR A 48 5.22 14.41 -0.49
N SER A 49 5.92 15.47 -0.06
CA SER A 49 7.01 16.02 -0.86
C SER A 49 8.22 15.09 -0.79
N LEU A 50 9.00 15.04 -1.87
CA LEU A 50 10.22 14.22 -1.91
C LEU A 50 11.29 14.72 -0.94
N ASP A 51 11.18 15.98 -0.50
CA ASP A 51 12.14 16.64 0.39
C ASP A 51 11.87 16.37 1.88
N ASP A 52 10.62 16.06 2.26
CA ASP A 52 10.23 15.89 3.66
C ASP A 52 10.59 14.50 4.24
N ASP A 53 10.92 13.54 3.40
CA ASP A 53 11.19 12.16 3.79
C ASP A 53 12.43 11.61 3.07
N ALA A 54 13.56 12.29 3.20
CA ALA A 54 14.85 11.81 2.68
C ALA A 54 15.35 10.57 3.46
N ARG A 55 14.54 9.51 3.48
CA ARG A 55 15.03 8.17 3.80
C ARG A 55 15.74 7.64 2.57
N GLU A 56 16.99 7.24 2.73
CA GLU A 56 17.77 6.63 1.66
C GLU A 56 17.04 5.42 1.08
N GLY A 57 16.77 5.40 -0.22
CA GLY A 57 16.28 4.18 -0.86
C GLY A 57 15.65 4.30 -2.25
N ALA A 58 15.15 5.45 -2.69
CA ALA A 58 14.54 5.58 -4.02
C ALA A 58 14.99 6.85 -4.75
N PRO A 59 16.25 6.92 -5.25
CA PRO A 59 16.70 8.06 -6.02
C PRO A 59 15.86 8.19 -7.31
N GLY A 60 15.27 9.37 -7.51
CA GLY A 60 14.62 9.75 -8.77
C GLY A 60 13.13 9.44 -8.90
N ALA A 61 12.43 9.03 -7.84
CA ALA A 61 10.98 8.86 -7.90
C ALA A 61 10.26 10.21 -7.94
N PRO A 62 9.44 10.51 -8.99
CA PRO A 62 8.83 11.83 -9.18
C PRO A 62 7.66 12.14 -8.25
N ALA A 63 7.14 11.15 -7.52
CA ALA A 63 6.05 11.29 -6.57
C ALA A 63 6.23 10.33 -5.41
N ALA A 64 5.69 10.72 -4.25
CA ALA A 64 5.73 9.91 -3.04
C ALA A 64 4.41 9.95 -2.29
N PHE A 65 4.07 8.83 -1.65
CA PHE A 65 2.92 8.69 -0.77
C PHE A 65 3.35 8.00 0.53
N ARG A 66 2.80 8.45 1.65
CA ARG A 66 2.75 7.66 2.88
C ARG A 66 1.48 6.85 2.88
N GLN A 67 1.53 5.64 3.45
CA GLN A 67 0.34 4.80 3.60
C GLN A 67 0.29 4.13 4.96
N ARG A 68 -0.94 3.85 5.42
CA ARG A 68 -1.25 2.94 6.51
C ARG A 68 -2.39 2.03 6.07
N THR A 69 -2.33 0.75 6.45
CA THR A 69 -3.32 -0.24 6.00
C THR A 69 -3.83 -1.07 7.16
N PHE A 70 -5.16 -1.15 7.26
CA PHE A 70 -5.89 -2.13 8.07
C PHE A 70 -6.15 -3.36 7.19
N GLU A 71 -5.57 -4.50 7.55
CA GLU A 71 -5.58 -5.67 6.70
C GLU A 71 -6.73 -6.63 7.01
N ARG A 72 -7.38 -7.06 5.94
CA ARG A 72 -8.35 -8.15 5.94
C ARG A 72 -7.67 -9.46 6.36
N GLY A 73 -8.25 -10.15 7.35
CA GLY A 73 -7.72 -11.40 7.88
C GLY A 73 -6.77 -11.21 9.07
N VAL A 74 -6.03 -10.11 9.12
CA VAL A 74 -5.28 -9.68 10.32
C VAL A 74 -6.22 -8.95 11.27
N GLU A 75 -7.19 -8.20 10.72
CA GLU A 75 -8.16 -7.39 11.45
C GLU A 75 -7.48 -6.33 12.34
N GLY A 76 -6.47 -5.68 11.78
CA GLY A 76 -5.67 -4.65 12.41
C GLY A 76 -4.69 -4.01 11.44
N GLU A 77 -4.04 -2.95 11.89
CA GLU A 77 -2.99 -2.27 11.13
C GLU A 77 -1.72 -3.10 11.06
N THR A 78 -1.08 -3.14 9.88
CA THR A 78 0.17 -3.85 9.65
C THR A 78 1.30 -2.91 9.28
N MET A 79 2.54 -3.37 9.46
CA MET A 79 3.75 -2.59 9.15
C MET A 79 3.95 -2.33 7.66
N ALA A 80 3.46 -3.22 6.80
CA ALA A 80 3.54 -3.08 5.36
C ALA A 80 2.47 -3.92 4.67
N CYS A 81 1.91 -3.38 3.58
CA CYS A 81 1.00 -4.08 2.69
C CYS A 81 1.41 -3.78 1.25
N GLY A 82 2.11 -4.72 0.61
CA GLY A 82 2.65 -4.54 -0.74
C GLY A 82 1.55 -4.34 -1.79
N THR A 83 0.50 -5.17 -1.75
CA THR A 83 -0.66 -5.02 -2.65
C THR A 83 -1.42 -3.71 -2.38
N GLY A 84 -1.42 -3.22 -1.13
CA GLY A 84 -1.94 -1.91 -0.76
C GLY A 84 -1.13 -0.76 -1.36
N ALA A 85 0.20 -0.88 -1.41
CA ALA A 85 1.05 0.12 -2.06
C ALA A 85 0.77 0.22 -3.57
N VAL A 86 0.59 -0.92 -4.24
CA VAL A 86 0.17 -0.95 -5.65
C VAL A 86 -1.22 -0.32 -5.80
N ALA A 87 -2.15 -0.62 -4.90
CA ALA A 87 -3.50 -0.05 -4.93
C ALA A 87 -3.50 1.48 -4.75
N VAL A 88 -2.61 2.02 -3.90
CA VAL A 88 -2.45 3.49 -3.73
C VAL A 88 -2.04 4.14 -5.03
N VAL A 89 -1.03 3.61 -5.74
CA VAL A 89 -0.58 4.18 -7.01
C VAL A 89 -1.65 4.07 -8.08
N ALA A 90 -2.29 2.91 -8.20
CA ALA A 90 -3.39 2.71 -9.16
C ALA A 90 -4.58 3.63 -8.88
N ALA A 91 -4.98 3.80 -7.62
CA ALA A 91 -6.04 4.73 -7.22
C ALA A 91 -5.65 6.19 -7.48
N ALA A 92 -4.40 6.57 -7.23
CA ALA A 92 -3.90 7.92 -7.50
C ALA A 92 -3.94 8.26 -8.99
N LYS A 93 -3.53 7.34 -9.86
CA LYS A 93 -3.64 7.48 -11.33
C LYS A 93 -5.11 7.62 -11.74
N ARG A 94 -5.97 6.69 -11.31
CA ARG A 94 -7.39 6.66 -11.66
C ARG A 94 -8.15 7.91 -11.25
N THR A 95 -7.74 8.55 -10.17
CA THR A 95 -8.39 9.77 -9.64
C THR A 95 -7.71 11.06 -10.05
N GLY A 96 -6.74 11.02 -10.98
CA GLY A 96 -6.03 12.18 -11.49
C GLY A 96 -5.06 12.85 -10.49
N ARG A 97 -4.71 12.15 -9.41
CA ARG A 97 -3.72 12.62 -8.42
C ARG A 97 -2.29 12.37 -8.87
N LEU A 98 -2.13 11.48 -9.82
CA LEU A 98 -0.85 11.06 -10.36
C LEU A 98 -0.98 10.85 -11.87
N ASP A 99 -0.05 11.41 -12.62
CA ASP A 99 0.05 11.27 -14.09
C ASP A 99 1.49 10.86 -14.44
N THR A 100 1.81 9.59 -14.20
CA THR A 100 3.11 9.00 -14.56
C THR A 100 3.01 7.48 -14.68
N ASP A 101 3.76 6.91 -15.60
CA ASP A 101 4.03 5.48 -15.72
C ASP A 101 5.39 5.10 -15.09
N GLY A 102 6.09 6.10 -14.56
CA GLY A 102 7.36 5.92 -13.89
C GLY A 102 7.24 5.45 -12.44
N PRO A 103 8.38 5.30 -11.75
CA PRO A 103 8.44 4.85 -10.38
C PRO A 103 7.83 5.86 -9.40
N VAL A 104 7.08 5.34 -8.43
CA VAL A 104 6.45 6.08 -7.34
C VAL A 104 6.90 5.46 -6.03
N ARG A 105 7.39 6.28 -5.10
CA ARG A 105 7.69 5.82 -3.75
C ARG A 105 6.40 5.75 -2.94
N VAL A 106 6.21 4.63 -2.24
CA VAL A 106 5.16 4.46 -1.25
C VAL A 106 5.79 3.99 0.05
N SER A 107 5.52 4.72 1.13
CA SER A 107 6.14 4.51 2.44
C SER A 107 5.10 4.03 3.45
N PRO A 108 4.91 2.70 3.62
CA PRO A 108 4.24 2.15 4.79
C PRO A 108 5.12 2.30 6.04
N PRO A 109 4.58 2.06 7.26
CA PRO A 109 5.36 2.17 8.50
C PRO A 109 6.65 1.33 8.52
N GLY A 110 6.64 0.17 7.84
CA GLY A 110 7.75 -0.80 7.86
C GLY A 110 8.90 -0.52 6.89
N GLY A 111 8.79 0.48 6.00
CA GLY A 111 9.87 0.84 5.07
C GLY A 111 9.38 1.25 3.69
N ASP A 112 10.29 1.75 2.87
CA ASP A 112 9.95 2.33 1.58
C ASP A 112 9.84 1.26 0.49
N LEU A 113 8.83 1.42 -0.36
CA LEU A 113 8.60 0.61 -1.55
C LEU A 113 8.65 1.52 -2.79
N VAL A 114 9.09 0.96 -3.91
CA VAL A 114 8.99 1.60 -5.22
C VAL A 114 8.00 0.84 -6.08
N ILE A 115 6.99 1.52 -6.53
CA ILE A 115 5.86 0.96 -7.28
C ILE A 115 5.85 1.58 -8.68
N VAL A 116 5.67 0.73 -9.68
CA VAL A 116 5.39 1.15 -11.05
C VAL A 116 4.07 0.52 -11.48
N VAL A 117 3.12 1.34 -11.88
CA VAL A 117 1.83 0.91 -12.45
C VAL A 117 1.71 1.53 -13.84
N PRO A 118 2.18 0.84 -14.88
CA PRO A 118 2.07 1.36 -16.25
C PRO A 118 0.61 1.32 -16.72
N ASP A 119 0.26 2.14 -17.71
CA ASP A 119 -1.06 2.10 -18.34
C ASP A 119 -1.29 0.78 -19.10
N ASP A 120 -0.22 0.18 -19.59
CA ASP A 120 -0.22 -1.12 -20.24
C ASP A 120 0.88 -2.02 -19.67
N GLY A 121 0.50 -3.18 -19.18
CA GLY A 121 1.40 -4.16 -18.60
C GLY A 121 1.27 -4.36 -17.09
N PRO A 122 2.08 -5.25 -16.52
CA PRO A 122 2.00 -5.61 -15.12
C PRO A 122 2.55 -4.51 -14.22
N ALA A 123 1.95 -4.34 -13.04
CA ALA A 123 2.54 -3.54 -11.97
C ALA A 123 3.79 -4.24 -11.39
N THR A 124 4.77 -3.45 -10.99
CA THR A 124 5.94 -3.94 -10.28
C THR A 124 6.07 -3.30 -8.91
N LEU A 125 6.57 -4.07 -7.96
CA LEU A 125 6.91 -3.65 -6.61
C LEU A 125 8.37 -4.00 -6.34
N THR A 126 9.12 -3.02 -5.88
CA THR A 126 10.52 -3.18 -5.46
C THR A 126 10.67 -2.69 -4.03
N GLY A 127 11.33 -3.45 -3.18
CA GLY A 127 11.56 -3.09 -1.79
C GLY A 127 12.86 -3.70 -1.26
N PRO A 128 13.32 -3.26 -0.09
CA PRO A 128 14.48 -3.83 0.58
C PRO A 128 14.20 -5.25 1.04
N VAL A 129 15.25 -6.05 1.12
CA VAL A 129 15.22 -7.42 1.65
C VAL A 129 16.35 -7.56 2.66
N GLU A 130 16.03 -8.07 3.85
CA GLU A 130 16.99 -8.39 4.90
C GLU A 130 16.84 -9.86 5.29
N ARG A 131 17.97 -10.55 5.49
CA ARG A 131 17.97 -11.92 6.01
C ARG A 131 17.94 -11.87 7.53
N GLU A 132 16.85 -12.36 8.14
CA GLU A 132 16.70 -12.36 9.58
C GLU A 132 17.22 -13.64 10.22
N PHE A 133 16.87 -14.82 9.67
CA PHE A 133 17.31 -16.11 10.18
C PHE A 133 17.21 -17.22 9.12
N GLU A 134 17.74 -18.38 9.45
CA GLU A 134 17.66 -19.61 8.67
C GLU A 134 17.26 -20.75 9.60
N LEU A 135 16.36 -21.61 9.15
CA LEU A 135 15.96 -22.81 9.88
C LEU A 135 15.65 -23.96 8.93
N ASP A 136 15.86 -25.17 9.40
CA ASP A 136 15.43 -26.39 8.71
C ASP A 136 14.05 -26.80 9.21
N LEU A 137 13.12 -27.07 8.27
CA LEU A 137 11.78 -27.54 8.56
C LEU A 137 11.56 -28.93 7.98
N GLU A 138 11.07 -29.86 8.81
CA GLU A 138 10.54 -31.13 8.32
C GLU A 138 9.12 -30.89 7.79
N VAL A 139 8.94 -31.14 6.49
CA VAL A 139 7.61 -31.09 5.86
C VAL A 139 7.02 -32.50 5.92
N PRO A 140 5.88 -32.71 6.60
CA PRO A 140 5.22 -34.01 6.62
C PRO A 140 4.91 -34.48 5.20
N ALA A 141 5.11 -35.79 4.94
CA ALA A 141 4.70 -36.40 3.67
C ALA A 141 3.18 -36.24 3.50
N ALA A 142 2.76 -35.91 2.29
CA ALA A 142 1.35 -35.76 1.95
C ALA A 142 0.60 -37.09 2.03
#